data_47c0ff6686c90d356886b3cd0c575d9a
#
_entry.id   47c0ff6686c90d356886b3cd0c575d9a
#
_cell.length_a   1.000
_cell.length_b   1.000
_cell.length_c   1.000
_cell.angle_alpha   90.00
_cell.angle_beta   90.00
_cell.angle_gamma   90.00
#
_symmetry.space_group_name_H-M   'P 1'
#
loop_
_entity.id
_entity.type
_entity.pdbx_description
1 polymer ?
#
loop_
_entity_poly.entity_id
_entity_poly.type
_entity_poly.pdbx_seq_one_letter_code
_entity_poly.pdbx_strand_id
1 'polypeptide(L)'
;MRVAIAVLLVAVAAAGERLHVDHYFTYEEMTQALKDLAKAHPDLARVESVGKSLEGRDLWAFTIANPKTGPEAEKAAMYIDGNIHGNEIQGSEICLYTIDMLLNEHGKDPYLTRLVDERVFYIIPCVNPDGRVAFMREPNSPHSSRGNRRPVDDDNDGLVDEDGPDDLDGDGAIRMMRVRDPEGDYKTSPTDPRMIVPREKFEKGEWRLYGSEGLDNDGDGEINEDPPGGIDLNRTFPSNWGPKSEQAGTGPYPLSEPETRAVAEWMVAHPNIASAQSYHNNGDLILRPPMIYDDDRVPREDLETYDAIAKRGKQLLPDYDYRQVFRGLYPVRGGEIDWTYTGLGVFSFTNEIWDLKQDVNGDGKQDEADWLAWNDTVLHGAWWKDWTPFDHPTLGKVEIGGWSKWALRIPPAWMLADVCHRNATFTLFHADAMARVEIGEAKVTVEGTTRRVRVALHNAGFLPTVSGQAEQAKIGAPDIATIEGTGLRVIAAGRVDADGIRVTPVLYRPARVEVPTVKGLSTVWLEWVVAGTGDAVVTFRSQRGGAARKVVRLQ
;
A
#
# COMPACT_ATOMS: atom_id res chain seq x y z
N MET A 1 -26.96 -38.07 -15.00
CA MET A 1 -26.67 -37.50 -13.68
C MET A 1 -25.26 -37.93 -13.28
N ARG A 2 -24.25 -37.15 -13.59
CA ARG A 2 -22.86 -37.37 -13.13
C ARG A 2 -22.58 -36.31 -12.06
N VAL A 3 -22.50 -36.75 -10.81
CA VAL A 3 -22.11 -35.93 -9.69
C VAL A 3 -20.60 -35.73 -9.79
N ALA A 4 -20.13 -34.53 -10.10
CA ALA A 4 -18.74 -34.17 -9.98
C ALA A 4 -18.45 -33.90 -8.50
N ILE A 5 -17.73 -34.80 -7.86
CA ILE A 5 -17.17 -34.58 -6.52
C ILE A 5 -15.93 -33.72 -6.73
N ALA A 6 -16.02 -32.40 -6.44
CA ALA A 6 -14.86 -31.54 -6.30
C ALA A 6 -14.16 -31.95 -4.99
N VAL A 7 -13.03 -32.62 -5.11
CA VAL A 7 -12.13 -32.89 -3.99
C VAL A 7 -11.38 -31.58 -3.73
N LEU A 8 -11.75 -30.84 -2.69
CA LEU A 8 -10.98 -29.74 -2.16
C LEU A 8 -9.70 -30.34 -1.56
N LEU A 9 -8.60 -30.28 -2.27
CA LEU A 9 -7.27 -30.51 -1.72
C LEU A 9 -6.90 -29.27 -0.88
N VAL A 10 -7.24 -29.29 0.40
CA VAL A 10 -6.68 -28.37 1.38
C VAL A 10 -5.24 -28.83 1.60
N ALA A 11 -4.29 -28.15 1.00
CA ALA A 11 -2.87 -28.31 1.32
C ALA A 11 -2.66 -27.76 2.74
N VAL A 12 -2.63 -28.66 3.74
CA VAL A 12 -2.16 -28.34 5.08
C VAL A 12 -0.66 -28.20 4.98
N ALA A 13 -0.15 -26.97 4.94
CA ALA A 13 1.28 -26.70 5.05
C ALA A 13 1.79 -27.27 6.38
N ALA A 14 2.74 -28.19 6.33
CA ALA A 14 3.45 -28.66 7.51
C ALA A 14 4.30 -27.51 8.07
N ALA A 15 4.47 -27.44 9.38
CA ALA A 15 5.27 -26.39 10.04
C ALA A 15 6.67 -26.31 9.40
N GLY A 16 6.95 -25.19 8.71
CA GLY A 16 8.23 -24.96 8.02
C GLY A 16 8.21 -25.05 6.49
N GLU A 17 7.06 -25.33 5.87
CA GLU A 17 6.92 -25.32 4.42
C GLU A 17 6.67 -23.86 3.93
N ARG A 18 7.39 -23.47 2.88
CA ARG A 18 7.22 -22.15 2.27
C ARG A 18 5.87 -21.99 1.59
N LEU A 19 5.31 -20.80 1.67
CA LEU A 19 4.13 -20.44 0.90
C LEU A 19 4.51 -20.36 -0.59
N HIS A 20 3.85 -21.15 -1.42
CA HIS A 20 4.02 -21.10 -2.87
C HIS A 20 3.08 -20.05 -3.47
N VAL A 21 3.64 -18.93 -3.91
CA VAL A 21 2.90 -17.86 -4.61
C VAL A 21 2.96 -18.14 -6.11
N ASP A 22 2.22 -19.15 -6.54
CA ASP A 22 2.13 -19.64 -7.93
C ASP A 22 0.72 -19.52 -8.51
N HIS A 23 -0.22 -18.97 -7.74
CA HIS A 23 -1.60 -18.67 -8.12
C HIS A 23 -2.11 -17.46 -7.33
N TYR A 24 -3.25 -16.90 -7.75
CA TYR A 24 -3.97 -15.89 -7.02
C TYR A 24 -4.85 -16.53 -5.96
N PHE A 25 -4.58 -16.25 -4.69
CA PHE A 25 -5.30 -16.81 -3.56
C PHE A 25 -6.74 -16.32 -3.51
N THR A 26 -7.71 -17.22 -3.32
CA THR A 26 -9.05 -16.81 -2.88
C THR A 26 -8.99 -16.16 -1.50
N TYR A 27 -10.03 -15.44 -1.11
CA TYR A 27 -10.10 -14.84 0.23
C TYR A 27 -9.99 -15.93 1.33
N GLU A 28 -10.59 -17.08 1.12
CA GLU A 28 -10.57 -18.21 2.05
C GLU A 28 -9.16 -18.83 2.16
N GLU A 29 -8.48 -19.06 1.04
CA GLU A 29 -7.10 -19.58 1.02
C GLU A 29 -6.13 -18.60 1.69
N MET A 30 -6.25 -17.30 1.38
CA MET A 30 -5.47 -16.24 2.04
C MET A 30 -5.71 -16.23 3.55
N THR A 31 -6.99 -16.28 3.97
CA THR A 31 -7.35 -16.32 5.39
C THR A 31 -6.74 -17.54 6.10
N GLN A 32 -6.77 -18.69 5.45
CA GLN A 32 -6.18 -19.92 6.00
C GLN A 32 -4.65 -19.81 6.07
N ALA A 33 -4.00 -19.32 5.01
CA ALA A 33 -2.55 -19.13 4.99
C ALA A 33 -2.07 -18.20 6.11
N LEU A 34 -2.77 -17.09 6.36
CA LEU A 34 -2.44 -16.17 7.45
C LEU A 34 -2.55 -16.86 8.82
N LYS A 35 -3.60 -17.63 9.06
CA LYS A 35 -3.78 -18.37 10.31
C LYS A 35 -2.72 -19.45 10.51
N ASP A 36 -2.36 -20.15 9.45
CA ASP A 36 -1.35 -21.22 9.50
C ASP A 36 0.06 -20.65 9.73
N LEU A 37 0.42 -19.53 9.06
CA LEU A 37 1.68 -18.83 9.29
C LEU A 37 1.80 -18.30 10.73
N ALA A 38 0.75 -17.68 11.26
CA ALA A 38 0.75 -17.22 12.66
C ALA A 38 0.88 -18.38 13.65
N LYS A 39 0.22 -19.50 13.38
CA LYS A 39 0.31 -20.72 14.19
C LYS A 39 1.69 -21.38 14.12
N ALA A 40 2.35 -21.34 12.97
CA ALA A 40 3.69 -21.89 12.77
C ALA A 40 4.78 -21.05 13.46
N HIS A 41 4.56 -19.74 13.62
CA HIS A 41 5.52 -18.79 14.20
C HIS A 41 4.96 -18.02 15.40
N PRO A 42 4.46 -18.67 16.46
CA PRO A 42 3.74 -18.00 17.56
C PRO A 42 4.60 -17.05 18.39
N ASP A 43 5.93 -17.20 18.33
CA ASP A 43 6.90 -16.32 19.01
C ASP A 43 7.10 -14.98 18.30
N LEU A 44 6.75 -14.88 17.02
CA LEU A 44 7.04 -13.74 16.16
C LEU A 44 5.78 -13.11 15.55
N ALA A 45 4.71 -13.88 15.40
CA ALA A 45 3.58 -13.48 14.58
C ALA A 45 2.23 -13.68 15.28
N ARG A 46 1.29 -12.79 14.94
CA ARG A 46 -0.14 -12.94 15.26
C ARG A 46 -0.99 -12.42 14.11
N VAL A 47 -2.21 -12.94 14.02
CA VAL A 47 -3.25 -12.47 13.10
C VAL A 47 -4.49 -12.11 13.89
N GLU A 48 -5.11 -10.98 13.56
CA GLU A 48 -6.34 -10.49 14.19
C GLU A 48 -7.25 -9.82 13.16
N SER A 49 -8.55 -9.84 13.42
CA SER A 49 -9.52 -9.07 12.63
C SER A 49 -9.57 -7.64 13.14
N VAL A 50 -9.29 -6.67 12.27
CA VAL A 50 -9.35 -5.24 12.62
C VAL A 50 -10.72 -4.63 12.36
N GLY A 51 -11.58 -5.35 11.66
CA GLY A 51 -12.94 -4.95 11.33
C GLY A 51 -13.59 -5.92 10.36
N LYS A 52 -14.78 -5.53 9.90
CA LYS A 52 -15.56 -6.28 8.92
C LYS A 52 -15.78 -5.42 7.68
N SER A 53 -15.77 -6.05 6.51
CA SER A 53 -16.24 -5.45 5.28
C SER A 53 -17.76 -5.27 5.28
N LEU A 54 -18.28 -4.62 4.27
CA LEU A 54 -19.71 -4.40 4.09
C LEU A 54 -20.52 -5.70 4.10
N GLU A 55 -20.01 -6.76 3.46
CA GLU A 55 -20.62 -8.11 3.43
C GLU A 55 -20.22 -8.99 4.64
N GLY A 56 -19.51 -8.45 5.62
CA GLY A 56 -19.19 -9.10 6.88
C GLY A 56 -17.95 -9.98 6.89
N ARG A 57 -17.09 -9.90 5.87
CA ARG A 57 -15.77 -10.58 5.84
C ARG A 57 -14.80 -9.88 6.77
N ASP A 58 -13.90 -10.64 7.40
CA ASP A 58 -12.86 -10.09 8.26
C ASP A 58 -11.79 -9.34 7.46
N LEU A 59 -11.40 -8.16 7.95
CA LEU A 59 -10.17 -7.52 7.52
C LEU A 59 -9.04 -8.01 8.43
N TRP A 60 -8.14 -8.81 7.88
CA TRP A 60 -7.08 -9.44 8.66
C TRP A 60 -5.85 -8.54 8.71
N ALA A 61 -5.41 -8.19 9.93
CA ALA A 61 -4.08 -7.64 10.16
C ALA A 61 -3.14 -8.75 10.66
N PHE A 62 -1.99 -8.84 10.03
CA PHE A 62 -0.91 -9.74 10.38
C PHE A 62 0.26 -8.93 10.96
N THR A 63 0.62 -9.21 12.21
CA THR A 63 1.72 -8.53 12.89
C THR A 63 2.92 -9.45 12.99
N ILE A 64 4.11 -8.92 12.62
CA ILE A 64 5.40 -9.59 12.82
C ILE A 64 6.28 -8.72 13.70
N ALA A 65 6.73 -9.24 14.83
CA ALA A 65 7.66 -8.60 15.76
C ALA A 65 8.35 -9.65 16.61
N ASN A 66 9.61 -9.42 16.99
CA ASN A 66 10.27 -10.24 17.99
C ASN A 66 10.13 -9.62 19.40
N PRO A 67 9.27 -10.14 20.29
CA PRO A 67 9.09 -9.58 21.63
C PRO A 67 10.32 -9.76 22.52
N LYS A 68 11.25 -10.68 22.17
CA LYS A 68 12.49 -10.91 22.91
C LYS A 68 13.49 -9.76 22.78
N THR A 69 13.35 -8.93 21.74
CA THR A 69 14.22 -7.77 21.48
C THR A 69 13.61 -6.44 21.93
N GLY A 70 12.42 -6.45 22.51
CA GLY A 70 11.72 -5.30 23.07
C GLY A 70 10.24 -5.24 22.71
N PRO A 71 9.47 -4.40 23.43
CA PRO A 71 8.04 -4.24 23.18
C PRO A 71 7.78 -3.59 21.80
N GLU A 72 6.69 -3.98 21.14
CA GLU A 72 6.29 -3.46 19.84
C GLU A 72 6.19 -1.92 19.82
N ALA A 73 5.58 -1.33 20.84
CA ALA A 73 5.41 0.12 20.94
C ALA A 73 6.73 0.91 21.08
N GLU A 74 7.85 0.22 21.36
CA GLU A 74 9.20 0.81 21.45
C GLU A 74 10.03 0.55 20.17
N LYS A 75 9.41 0.03 19.09
CA LYS A 75 10.05 -0.19 17.78
C LYS A 75 9.32 0.61 16.69
N ALA A 76 10.08 1.10 15.72
CA ALA A 76 9.50 1.68 14.52
C ALA A 76 8.77 0.60 13.69
N ALA A 77 7.58 0.92 13.19
CA ALA A 77 6.75 -0.02 12.46
C ALA A 77 6.62 0.35 10.99
N MET A 78 6.63 -0.68 10.13
CA MET A 78 6.27 -0.63 8.72
C MET A 78 4.84 -1.13 8.54
N TYR A 79 3.96 -0.29 7.99
CA TYR A 79 2.62 -0.66 7.56
C TYR A 79 2.66 -1.09 6.09
N ILE A 80 1.97 -2.17 5.76
CA ILE A 80 1.89 -2.70 4.41
C ILE A 80 0.46 -3.15 4.13
N ASP A 81 -0.09 -2.75 3.00
CA ASP A 81 -1.37 -3.25 2.55
C ASP A 81 -1.44 -3.54 1.06
N GLY A 82 -2.55 -4.14 0.65
CA GLY A 82 -2.87 -4.39 -0.74
C GLY A 82 -4.37 -4.57 -0.94
N ASN A 83 -4.75 -4.60 -2.22
CA ASN A 83 -6.10 -4.91 -2.65
C ASN A 83 -7.19 -4.00 -2.04
N ILE A 84 -6.89 -2.71 -1.91
CA ILE A 84 -7.91 -1.70 -1.59
C ILE A 84 -8.91 -1.53 -2.76
N HIS A 85 -8.43 -1.69 -4.01
CA HIS A 85 -9.29 -1.89 -5.15
C HIS A 85 -9.50 -3.39 -5.38
N GLY A 86 -10.75 -3.82 -5.49
CA GLY A 86 -11.10 -5.25 -5.51
C GLY A 86 -10.48 -6.04 -6.66
N ASN A 87 -10.33 -5.43 -7.84
CA ASN A 87 -9.72 -6.03 -9.03
C ASN A 87 -8.17 -5.99 -9.04
N GLU A 88 -7.54 -5.33 -8.08
CA GLU A 88 -6.09 -5.22 -7.98
C GLU A 88 -5.53 -6.28 -7.03
N ILE A 89 -5.72 -7.54 -7.40
CA ILE A 89 -5.54 -8.68 -6.51
C ILE A 89 -4.09 -9.00 -6.16
N GLN A 90 -3.10 -8.72 -7.02
CA GLN A 90 -1.70 -9.13 -6.79
C GLN A 90 -1.04 -8.47 -5.58
N GLY A 91 -1.54 -7.34 -5.09
CA GLY A 91 -1.06 -6.73 -3.86
C GLY A 91 -1.14 -7.65 -2.64
N SER A 92 -2.19 -8.48 -2.56
CA SER A 92 -2.35 -9.50 -1.51
C SER A 92 -1.25 -10.56 -1.56
N GLU A 93 -0.87 -11.01 -2.75
CA GLU A 93 0.17 -12.01 -2.95
C GLU A 93 1.55 -11.48 -2.53
N ILE A 94 1.83 -10.19 -2.77
CA ILE A 94 3.06 -9.55 -2.30
C ILE A 94 3.08 -9.46 -0.76
N CYS A 95 1.95 -9.13 -0.15
CA CYS A 95 1.80 -9.15 1.30
C CYS A 95 2.07 -10.54 1.88
N LEU A 96 1.44 -11.58 1.33
CA LEU A 96 1.64 -12.98 1.75
C LEU A 96 3.09 -13.42 1.56
N TYR A 97 3.68 -13.10 0.41
CA TYR A 97 5.10 -13.37 0.13
C TYR A 97 6.03 -12.69 1.14
N THR A 98 5.75 -11.43 1.48
CA THR A 98 6.52 -10.66 2.46
C THR A 98 6.43 -11.28 3.85
N ILE A 99 5.24 -11.72 4.28
CA ILE A 99 5.02 -12.42 5.55
C ILE A 99 5.83 -13.70 5.59
N ASP A 100 5.69 -14.55 4.56
CA ASP A 100 6.39 -15.83 4.46
C ASP A 100 7.92 -15.64 4.52
N MET A 101 8.44 -14.68 3.73
CA MET A 101 9.86 -14.39 3.68
C MET A 101 10.41 -13.93 5.02
N LEU A 102 9.75 -12.99 5.71
CA LEU A 102 10.18 -12.50 7.02
C LEU A 102 10.19 -13.60 8.08
N LEU A 103 9.17 -14.45 8.11
CA LEU A 103 9.04 -15.50 9.12
C LEU A 103 9.98 -16.68 8.86
N ASN A 104 10.05 -17.17 7.63
CA ASN A 104 10.82 -18.36 7.29
C ASN A 104 12.32 -18.10 7.17
N GLU A 105 12.76 -16.87 6.92
CA GLU A 105 14.17 -16.50 6.89
C GLU A 105 14.70 -15.93 8.21
N HIS A 106 13.84 -15.62 9.18
CA HIS A 106 14.28 -15.23 10.52
C HIS A 106 15.15 -16.33 11.16
N GLY A 107 16.31 -15.95 11.66
CA GLY A 107 17.32 -16.87 12.20
C GLY A 107 18.19 -17.56 11.14
N LYS A 108 17.93 -17.33 9.84
CA LYS A 108 18.72 -17.89 8.73
C LYS A 108 19.44 -16.79 7.93
N ASP A 109 18.70 -15.80 7.46
CA ASP A 109 19.25 -14.63 6.79
C ASP A 109 19.53 -13.53 7.82
N PRO A 110 20.78 -13.01 7.91
CA PRO A 110 21.13 -11.99 8.90
C PRO A 110 20.40 -10.65 8.70
N TYR A 111 20.11 -10.27 7.46
CA TYR A 111 19.41 -9.01 7.16
C TYR A 111 17.96 -9.08 7.58
N LEU A 112 17.25 -10.14 7.19
CA LEU A 112 15.85 -10.34 7.54
C LEU A 112 15.65 -10.59 9.04
N THR A 113 16.58 -11.32 9.68
CA THR A 113 16.60 -11.50 11.14
C THR A 113 16.67 -10.16 11.85
N ARG A 114 17.63 -9.30 11.45
CA ARG A 114 17.76 -7.96 12.04
C ARG A 114 16.50 -7.11 11.83
N LEU A 115 15.88 -7.16 10.66
CA LEU A 115 14.64 -6.42 10.41
C LEU A 115 13.51 -6.85 11.37
N VAL A 116 13.29 -8.15 11.54
CA VAL A 116 12.25 -8.67 12.46
C VAL A 116 12.58 -8.35 13.92
N ASP A 117 13.88 -8.36 14.29
CA ASP A 117 14.33 -8.05 15.64
C ASP A 117 14.19 -6.56 15.99
N GLU A 118 14.45 -5.66 15.04
CA GLU A 118 14.48 -4.20 15.25
C GLU A 118 13.18 -3.48 14.89
N ARG A 119 12.31 -4.08 14.08
CA ARG A 119 11.11 -3.47 13.50
C ARG A 119 9.85 -4.21 13.90
N VAL A 120 8.72 -3.56 13.65
CA VAL A 120 7.41 -4.22 13.61
C VAL A 120 6.89 -4.13 12.19
N PHE A 121 6.30 -5.20 11.69
CA PHE A 121 5.57 -5.20 10.44
C PHE A 121 4.09 -5.40 10.71
N TYR A 122 3.28 -4.47 10.26
CA TYR A 122 1.83 -4.50 10.30
C TYR A 122 1.32 -4.64 8.88
N ILE A 123 0.70 -5.77 8.55
CA ILE A 123 0.36 -6.12 7.19
C ILE A 123 -1.13 -6.44 7.07
N ILE A 124 -1.85 -5.71 6.22
CA ILE A 124 -3.26 -5.96 5.88
C ILE A 124 -3.32 -6.40 4.41
N PRO A 125 -3.28 -7.71 4.12
CA PRO A 125 -3.14 -8.19 2.73
C PRO A 125 -4.31 -7.85 1.83
N CYS A 126 -5.51 -7.62 2.39
CA CYS A 126 -6.71 -7.34 1.60
C CYS A 126 -7.61 -6.36 2.34
N VAL A 127 -7.61 -5.11 1.87
CA VAL A 127 -8.46 -4.04 2.42
C VAL A 127 -9.90 -4.16 1.91
N ASN A 128 -10.09 -4.65 0.68
CA ASN A 128 -11.40 -4.83 0.05
C ASN A 128 -11.71 -6.32 -0.25
N PRO A 129 -12.02 -7.12 0.77
CA PRO A 129 -12.28 -8.54 0.57
C PRO A 129 -13.54 -8.82 -0.24
N ASP A 130 -14.54 -7.95 -0.20
CA ASP A 130 -15.78 -8.11 -0.95
C ASP A 130 -15.54 -7.89 -2.45
N GLY A 131 -14.84 -6.81 -2.81
CA GLY A 131 -14.45 -6.55 -4.19
C GLY A 131 -13.51 -7.63 -4.76
N ARG A 132 -12.58 -8.16 -3.94
CA ARG A 132 -11.73 -9.31 -4.35
C ARG A 132 -12.56 -10.55 -4.67
N VAL A 133 -13.50 -10.91 -3.79
CA VAL A 133 -14.36 -12.08 -3.99
C VAL A 133 -15.22 -11.91 -5.23
N ALA A 134 -15.82 -10.75 -5.43
CA ALA A 134 -16.60 -10.43 -6.61
C ALA A 134 -15.73 -10.54 -7.89
N PHE A 135 -14.56 -9.89 -7.93
CA PHE A 135 -13.66 -9.97 -9.08
C PHE A 135 -13.25 -11.40 -9.42
N MET A 136 -12.92 -12.21 -8.43
CA MET A 136 -12.46 -13.58 -8.67
C MET A 136 -13.57 -14.54 -9.09
N ARG A 137 -14.77 -14.42 -8.52
CA ARG A 137 -15.85 -15.41 -8.66
C ARG A 137 -16.92 -15.04 -9.68
N GLU A 138 -17.19 -13.75 -9.86
CA GLU A 138 -18.22 -13.29 -10.77
C GLU A 138 -17.63 -13.06 -12.18
N PRO A 139 -18.45 -13.10 -13.23
CA PRO A 139 -18.07 -12.55 -14.53
C PRO A 139 -17.67 -11.07 -14.36
N ASN A 140 -16.54 -10.68 -14.91
CA ASN A 140 -15.99 -9.34 -14.76
C ASN A 140 -15.17 -8.95 -15.99
N SER A 141 -15.00 -7.65 -16.20
CA SER A 141 -14.00 -7.05 -17.09
C SER A 141 -12.68 -6.81 -16.32
N PRO A 142 -11.57 -6.44 -16.99
CA PRO A 142 -10.35 -6.05 -16.30
C PRO A 142 -10.52 -4.85 -15.35
N HIS A 143 -11.56 -4.05 -15.55
CA HIS A 143 -11.78 -2.80 -14.82
C HIS A 143 -12.93 -2.85 -13.80
N SER A 144 -13.75 -3.91 -13.80
CA SER A 144 -14.87 -4.08 -12.88
C SER A 144 -14.44 -4.38 -11.45
N SER A 145 -15.39 -4.32 -10.51
CA SER A 145 -15.20 -4.66 -9.08
C SER A 145 -14.07 -3.88 -8.40
N ARG A 146 -13.85 -2.62 -8.82
CA ARG A 146 -12.84 -1.73 -8.25
C ARG A 146 -13.20 -1.28 -6.83
N GLY A 147 -14.42 -0.75 -6.66
CA GLY A 147 -14.97 -0.28 -5.39
C GLY A 147 -15.35 -1.41 -4.43
N ASN A 148 -15.92 -1.03 -3.28
CA ASN A 148 -16.59 -2.01 -2.43
C ASN A 148 -18.01 -2.31 -2.96
N ARG A 149 -18.76 -3.14 -2.25
CA ARG A 149 -20.09 -3.61 -2.66
C ARG A 149 -21.22 -2.77 -2.06
N ARG A 150 -20.97 -1.48 -1.79
CA ARG A 150 -22.03 -0.57 -1.36
C ARG A 150 -22.94 -0.27 -2.54
N PRO A 151 -24.25 -0.52 -2.43
CA PRO A 151 -25.20 -0.12 -3.46
C PRO A 151 -25.18 1.40 -3.67
N VAL A 152 -25.14 1.83 -4.92
CA VAL A 152 -25.12 3.24 -5.32
C VAL A 152 -26.07 3.42 -6.48
N ASP A 153 -26.82 4.47 -6.50
CA ASP A 153 -27.62 4.97 -7.60
C ASP A 153 -26.69 5.85 -8.46
N ASP A 154 -26.17 5.31 -9.56
CA ASP A 154 -25.17 6.01 -10.37
C ASP A 154 -25.81 6.88 -11.46
N ASP A 155 -26.98 6.54 -11.96
CA ASP A 155 -27.74 7.25 -12.98
C ASP A 155 -28.75 8.26 -12.39
N ASN A 156 -29.11 8.13 -11.11
CA ASN A 156 -30.03 8.96 -10.30
C ASN A 156 -31.53 8.76 -10.65
N ASP A 157 -31.93 7.55 -10.99
CA ASP A 157 -33.32 7.17 -11.22
C ASP A 157 -34.07 6.80 -9.92
N GLY A 158 -33.34 6.52 -8.83
CA GLY A 158 -33.84 6.18 -7.49
C GLY A 158 -33.79 4.67 -7.18
N LEU A 159 -33.33 3.84 -8.11
CA LEU A 159 -32.97 2.45 -7.86
C LEU A 159 -31.47 2.35 -7.52
N VAL A 160 -30.92 1.17 -7.32
CA VAL A 160 -29.50 1.01 -7.00
C VAL A 160 -28.99 -0.34 -7.52
N ASP A 161 -27.86 -0.36 -8.21
CA ASP A 161 -27.20 -1.56 -8.73
C ASP A 161 -28.13 -2.41 -9.65
N GLU A 162 -29.09 -1.82 -10.38
CA GLU A 162 -30.11 -2.58 -11.12
C GLU A 162 -29.73 -2.86 -12.57
N ASP A 163 -28.82 -2.10 -13.18
CA ASP A 163 -28.35 -2.34 -14.55
C ASP A 163 -26.84 -2.48 -14.65
N GLY A 164 -26.38 -3.66 -14.28
CA GLY A 164 -24.98 -4.05 -14.43
C GLY A 164 -24.72 -4.92 -15.66
N PRO A 165 -23.45 -5.09 -16.05
CA PRO A 165 -23.08 -5.91 -17.18
C PRO A 165 -23.42 -7.38 -16.97
N ASP A 166 -23.95 -8.02 -18.02
CA ASP A 166 -24.31 -9.42 -18.08
C ASP A 166 -23.33 -10.24 -18.92
N ASP A 167 -22.97 -11.43 -18.47
CA ASP A 167 -22.25 -12.45 -19.25
C ASP A 167 -23.24 -13.10 -20.23
N LEU A 168 -23.49 -12.43 -21.35
CA LEU A 168 -24.54 -12.83 -22.31
C LEU A 168 -24.25 -14.14 -23.03
N ASP A 169 -22.99 -14.44 -23.25
CA ASP A 169 -22.58 -15.65 -23.97
C ASP A 169 -22.10 -16.78 -23.03
N GLY A 170 -22.09 -16.54 -21.72
CA GLY A 170 -21.84 -17.54 -20.68
C GLY A 170 -20.40 -18.01 -20.60
N ASP A 171 -19.42 -17.18 -21.01
CA ASP A 171 -18.01 -17.57 -21.02
C ASP A 171 -17.26 -17.25 -19.70
N GLY A 172 -17.93 -16.62 -18.74
CA GLY A 172 -17.41 -16.32 -17.41
C GLY A 172 -16.60 -15.01 -17.33
N ALA A 173 -16.68 -14.17 -18.35
CA ALA A 173 -16.07 -12.84 -18.37
C ALA A 173 -17.07 -11.81 -18.94
N ILE A 174 -16.94 -10.57 -18.53
CA ILE A 174 -17.65 -9.46 -19.17
C ILE A 174 -16.73 -8.90 -20.26
N ARG A 175 -17.17 -9.01 -21.51
CA ARG A 175 -16.42 -8.59 -22.68
C ARG A 175 -17.03 -7.34 -23.32
N MET A 176 -16.45 -6.90 -24.42
CA MET A 176 -16.95 -5.76 -25.17
C MET A 176 -17.99 -6.20 -26.19
N MET A 177 -18.96 -5.32 -26.44
CA MET A 177 -20.03 -5.51 -27.42
C MET A 177 -19.96 -4.46 -28.53
N ARG A 178 -19.97 -4.89 -29.80
CA ARG A 178 -19.93 -3.99 -30.95
C ARG A 178 -20.97 -4.37 -32.00
N VAL A 179 -21.36 -3.39 -32.81
CA VAL A 179 -22.26 -3.60 -33.95
C VAL A 179 -21.68 -2.95 -35.20
N ARG A 180 -21.96 -3.55 -36.37
CA ARG A 180 -21.62 -2.93 -37.65
C ARG A 180 -22.47 -1.68 -37.87
N ASP A 181 -21.79 -0.53 -37.99
CA ASP A 181 -22.42 0.76 -38.22
C ASP A 181 -21.53 1.65 -39.10
N PRO A 182 -21.93 1.95 -40.34
CA PRO A 182 -21.18 2.84 -41.24
C PRO A 182 -21.01 4.27 -40.69
N GLU A 183 -21.87 4.70 -39.75
CA GLU A 183 -21.80 5.99 -39.05
C GLU A 183 -21.10 5.88 -37.69
N GLY A 184 -20.68 4.68 -37.29
CA GLY A 184 -20.01 4.42 -36.03
C GLY A 184 -18.67 5.15 -35.90
N ASP A 185 -18.20 5.29 -34.69
CA ASP A 185 -17.00 6.07 -34.36
C ASP A 185 -15.70 5.25 -34.42
N TYR A 186 -15.79 3.95 -34.73
CA TYR A 186 -14.65 3.04 -34.79
C TYR A 186 -14.51 2.41 -36.18
N LYS A 187 -13.27 2.00 -36.47
CA LYS A 187 -12.89 1.18 -37.64
C LYS A 187 -11.99 0.05 -37.22
N THR A 188 -11.89 -0.98 -38.02
CA THR A 188 -10.94 -2.07 -37.84
C THR A 188 -9.51 -1.53 -37.87
N SER A 189 -8.69 -1.93 -36.88
CA SER A 189 -7.29 -1.52 -36.83
C SER A 189 -6.51 -2.04 -38.04
N PRO A 190 -5.66 -1.23 -38.64
CA PRO A 190 -4.78 -1.69 -39.73
C PRO A 190 -3.63 -2.60 -39.22
N THR A 191 -3.32 -2.56 -37.92
CA THR A 191 -2.23 -3.35 -37.30
C THR A 191 -2.70 -4.78 -36.99
N ASP A 192 -3.87 -4.92 -36.37
CA ASP A 192 -4.46 -6.22 -36.09
C ASP A 192 -5.99 -6.16 -36.27
N PRO A 193 -6.59 -7.02 -37.14
CA PRO A 193 -8.01 -6.97 -37.45
C PRO A 193 -8.94 -7.33 -36.29
N ARG A 194 -8.43 -7.87 -35.22
CA ARG A 194 -9.19 -8.13 -33.98
C ARG A 194 -9.50 -6.84 -33.22
N MET A 195 -8.62 -5.84 -33.35
CA MET A 195 -8.76 -4.55 -32.67
C MET A 195 -9.66 -3.61 -33.48
N ILE A 196 -10.34 -2.73 -32.74
CA ILE A 196 -10.99 -1.56 -33.30
C ILE A 196 -10.33 -0.30 -32.76
N VAL A 197 -10.19 0.71 -33.61
CA VAL A 197 -9.59 2.00 -33.25
C VAL A 197 -10.55 3.14 -33.63
N PRO A 198 -10.53 4.26 -32.92
CA PRO A 198 -11.29 5.44 -33.32
C PRO A 198 -11.01 5.82 -34.78
N ARG A 199 -12.06 6.13 -35.55
CA ARG A 199 -11.90 6.65 -36.91
C ARG A 199 -11.35 8.06 -36.89
N GLU A 200 -10.59 8.40 -37.90
CA GLU A 200 -10.18 9.78 -38.14
C GLU A 200 -11.37 10.67 -38.53
N LYS A 201 -11.22 11.96 -38.23
CA LYS A 201 -12.24 12.94 -38.63
C LYS A 201 -12.47 12.89 -40.16
N PHE A 202 -13.73 12.74 -40.56
CA PHE A 202 -14.19 12.59 -41.96
C PHE A 202 -13.95 11.21 -42.62
N GLU A 203 -13.41 10.22 -41.90
CA GLU A 203 -13.44 8.83 -42.35
C GLU A 203 -14.83 8.21 -42.14
N LYS A 204 -15.13 7.14 -42.90
CA LYS A 204 -16.30 6.31 -42.63
C LYS A 204 -16.02 5.42 -41.44
N GLY A 205 -17.02 5.26 -40.58
CA GLY A 205 -17.02 4.25 -39.54
C GLY A 205 -17.27 2.85 -40.09
N GLU A 206 -16.98 1.88 -39.30
CA GLU A 206 -17.31 0.47 -39.54
C GLU A 206 -18.06 -0.13 -38.37
N TRP A 207 -17.79 0.39 -37.17
CA TRP A 207 -18.27 -0.15 -35.91
C TRP A 207 -18.77 0.93 -34.96
N ARG A 208 -19.84 0.62 -34.24
CA ARG A 208 -20.24 1.28 -33.01
C ARG A 208 -19.91 0.34 -31.83
N LEU A 209 -19.24 0.88 -30.80
CA LEU A 209 -18.94 0.18 -29.57
C LEU A 209 -20.01 0.54 -28.54
N TYR A 210 -20.65 -0.49 -27.96
CA TYR A 210 -21.63 -0.30 -26.87
C TYR A 210 -20.99 -0.34 -25.47
N GLY A 211 -19.73 -0.74 -25.36
CA GLY A 211 -19.08 -0.95 -24.06
C GLY A 211 -19.11 -2.42 -23.65
N SER A 212 -19.28 -2.67 -22.38
CA SER A 212 -19.43 -4.03 -21.83
C SER A 212 -20.70 -4.71 -22.36
N GLU A 213 -20.67 -6.02 -22.52
CA GLU A 213 -21.87 -6.79 -22.81
C GLU A 213 -22.86 -6.72 -21.64
N GLY A 214 -24.15 -6.65 -21.94
CA GLY A 214 -25.24 -6.53 -20.98
C GLY A 214 -26.58 -6.28 -21.65
N LEU A 215 -27.62 -6.23 -20.83
CA LEU A 215 -28.99 -5.93 -21.24
C LEU A 215 -29.38 -4.56 -20.66
N ASP A 216 -30.43 -4.00 -21.15
CA ASP A 216 -31.22 -2.94 -20.50
C ASP A 216 -32.13 -3.64 -19.47
N ASN A 217 -31.67 -3.70 -18.22
CA ASN A 217 -32.29 -4.54 -17.19
C ASN A 217 -33.48 -3.85 -16.50
N ASP A 218 -33.54 -2.52 -16.51
CA ASP A 218 -34.61 -1.71 -15.92
C ASP A 218 -35.61 -1.20 -16.98
N GLY A 219 -35.23 -1.15 -18.27
CA GLY A 219 -36.10 -0.82 -19.38
C GLY A 219 -36.13 0.67 -19.72
N ASP A 220 -35.10 1.43 -19.36
CA ASP A 220 -34.97 2.87 -19.63
C ASP A 220 -34.41 3.18 -21.02
N GLY A 221 -33.74 2.21 -21.65
CA GLY A 221 -33.16 2.26 -23.00
C GLY A 221 -31.66 2.44 -23.07
N GLU A 222 -30.99 2.59 -21.94
CA GLU A 222 -29.53 2.54 -21.79
C GLU A 222 -29.09 1.12 -21.43
N ILE A 223 -27.80 0.85 -21.26
CA ILE A 223 -27.27 -0.48 -20.95
C ILE A 223 -26.04 -0.33 -20.05
N ASN A 224 -26.05 -0.98 -18.89
CA ASN A 224 -24.94 -1.03 -17.93
C ASN A 224 -24.61 0.32 -17.26
N GLU A 225 -25.57 1.21 -17.04
CA GLU A 225 -25.35 2.53 -16.44
C GLU A 225 -25.26 2.52 -14.91
N ASP A 226 -25.84 1.50 -14.25
CA ASP A 226 -25.82 1.36 -12.78
C ASP A 226 -25.26 0.00 -12.31
N PRO A 227 -23.93 -0.23 -12.50
CA PRO A 227 -23.30 -1.49 -12.16
C PRO A 227 -23.13 -1.70 -10.66
N PRO A 228 -23.16 -2.95 -10.15
CA PRO A 228 -23.04 -3.26 -8.73
C PRO A 228 -21.81 -2.66 -8.06
N GLY A 229 -22.04 -1.85 -7.01
CA GLY A 229 -21.04 -1.29 -6.11
C GLY A 229 -20.27 -0.10 -6.70
N GLY A 230 -20.19 1.02 -6.00
CA GLY A 230 -19.67 2.26 -6.56
C GLY A 230 -18.67 3.02 -5.71
N ILE A 231 -18.42 2.67 -4.44
CA ILE A 231 -17.51 3.44 -3.59
C ILE A 231 -16.07 2.94 -3.76
N ASP A 232 -15.22 3.81 -4.33
CA ASP A 232 -13.78 3.60 -4.37
C ASP A 232 -13.19 3.87 -2.97
N LEU A 233 -12.74 2.80 -2.29
CA LEU A 233 -12.20 2.89 -0.93
C LEU A 233 -11.02 3.85 -0.84
N ASN A 234 -10.23 3.98 -1.92
CA ASN A 234 -9.10 4.92 -2.01
C ASN A 234 -9.51 6.35 -2.39
N ARG A 235 -10.78 6.72 -2.13
CA ARG A 235 -11.34 8.07 -2.23
C ARG A 235 -12.05 8.50 -0.95
N THR A 236 -11.95 7.69 0.12
CA THR A 236 -12.71 7.91 1.36
C THR A 236 -11.86 8.38 2.54
N PHE A 237 -10.53 8.46 2.41
CA PHE A 237 -9.67 8.94 3.51
C PHE A 237 -9.80 10.44 3.76
N PRO A 238 -9.57 10.92 5.00
CA PRO A 238 -9.92 12.28 5.41
C PRO A 238 -9.13 13.40 4.74
N SER A 239 -7.82 13.16 4.42
CA SER A 239 -6.98 14.20 3.85
C SER A 239 -7.44 14.60 2.45
N ASN A 240 -7.71 15.89 2.28
CA ASN A 240 -8.12 16.45 1.01
C ASN A 240 -9.37 15.76 0.39
N TRP A 241 -10.19 15.13 1.19
CA TRP A 241 -11.43 14.51 0.74
C TRP A 241 -12.32 15.53 0.02
N GLY A 242 -13.08 15.08 -0.97
CA GLY A 242 -14.05 15.86 -1.70
C GLY A 242 -15.34 15.08 -1.96
N PRO A 243 -16.49 15.78 -2.11
CA PRO A 243 -17.78 15.14 -2.41
C PRO A 243 -17.82 14.57 -3.85
N LYS A 244 -18.89 13.78 -4.18
CA LYS A 244 -19.11 13.17 -5.53
C LYS A 244 -18.97 14.20 -6.66
N SER A 245 -19.34 15.47 -6.45
CA SER A 245 -19.19 16.55 -7.43
C SER A 245 -17.76 16.97 -7.74
N GLU A 246 -16.78 16.65 -6.85
CA GLU A 246 -15.37 16.98 -7.01
C GLU A 246 -14.49 15.73 -7.24
N GLN A 247 -14.96 14.57 -6.81
CA GLN A 247 -14.24 13.30 -6.91
C GLN A 247 -15.24 12.16 -7.11
N ALA A 248 -15.20 11.52 -8.27
CA ALA A 248 -16.00 10.32 -8.54
C ALA A 248 -15.60 9.16 -7.61
N GLY A 249 -16.54 8.30 -7.28
CA GLY A 249 -16.34 7.12 -6.44
C GLY A 249 -16.17 7.42 -4.95
N THR A 250 -16.26 8.68 -4.52
CA THR A 250 -16.17 9.05 -3.10
C THR A 250 -17.45 8.64 -2.35
N GLY A 251 -17.30 8.27 -1.08
CA GLY A 251 -18.43 8.02 -0.20
C GLY A 251 -19.13 9.31 0.28
N PRO A 252 -20.24 9.24 1.00
CA PRO A 252 -20.99 10.40 1.45
C PRO A 252 -20.25 11.29 2.45
N TYR A 253 -19.23 10.79 3.12
CA TYR A 253 -18.36 11.52 4.05
C TYR A 253 -17.03 10.75 4.24
N PRO A 254 -15.98 11.40 4.76
CA PRO A 254 -14.70 10.72 5.00
C PRO A 254 -14.85 9.48 5.90
N LEU A 255 -14.24 8.36 5.51
CA LEU A 255 -14.32 7.08 6.22
C LEU A 255 -15.78 6.59 6.38
N SER A 256 -16.63 6.83 5.38
CA SER A 256 -18.01 6.31 5.36
C SER A 256 -18.03 4.78 5.31
N GLU A 257 -17.04 4.17 4.66
CA GLU A 257 -16.99 2.74 4.43
C GLU A 257 -16.37 2.00 5.64
N PRO A 258 -16.95 0.85 6.03
CA PRO A 258 -16.48 0.11 7.20
C PRO A 258 -15.03 -0.36 7.05
N GLU A 259 -14.59 -0.70 5.83
CA GLU A 259 -13.25 -1.17 5.51
C GLU A 259 -12.21 -0.07 5.80
N THR A 260 -12.36 1.09 5.20
CA THR A 260 -11.39 2.19 5.36
C THR A 260 -11.44 2.80 6.76
N ARG A 261 -12.61 2.78 7.41
CA ARG A 261 -12.73 3.20 8.81
C ARG A 261 -11.94 2.27 9.72
N ALA A 262 -12.10 0.95 9.56
CA ALA A 262 -11.38 -0.03 10.36
C ALA A 262 -9.86 0.09 10.19
N VAL A 263 -9.38 0.24 8.95
CA VAL A 263 -7.95 0.46 8.65
C VAL A 263 -7.45 1.75 9.28
N ALA A 264 -8.19 2.87 9.11
CA ALA A 264 -7.77 4.17 9.63
C ALA A 264 -7.74 4.19 11.17
N GLU A 265 -8.76 3.66 11.84
CA GLU A 265 -8.81 3.56 13.30
C GLU A 265 -7.68 2.68 13.82
N TRP A 266 -7.39 1.57 13.15
CA TRP A 266 -6.32 0.67 13.51
C TRP A 266 -4.94 1.33 13.34
N MET A 267 -4.68 2.04 12.24
CA MET A 267 -3.44 2.79 12.04
C MET A 267 -3.23 3.89 13.10
N VAL A 268 -4.29 4.63 13.45
CA VAL A 268 -4.25 5.66 14.51
C VAL A 268 -3.94 5.04 15.88
N ALA A 269 -4.42 3.82 16.15
CA ALA A 269 -4.11 3.08 17.38
C ALA A 269 -2.67 2.56 17.43
N HIS A 270 -1.95 2.56 16.29
CA HIS A 270 -0.55 2.11 16.18
C HIS A 270 0.39 3.28 15.81
N PRO A 271 0.59 4.25 16.71
CA PRO A 271 1.30 5.50 16.40
C PRO A 271 2.81 5.31 16.15
N ASN A 272 3.34 4.12 16.36
CA ASN A 272 4.72 3.73 16.00
C ASN A 272 4.91 3.42 14.51
N ILE A 273 3.86 3.47 13.69
CA ILE A 273 3.97 3.38 12.23
C ILE A 273 4.78 4.58 11.74
N ALA A 274 5.96 4.28 11.18
CA ALA A 274 6.91 5.26 10.68
C ALA A 274 6.94 5.33 9.16
N SER A 275 6.61 4.22 8.50
CA SER A 275 6.56 4.11 7.04
C SER A 275 5.38 3.25 6.60
N ALA A 276 4.89 3.49 5.38
CA ALA A 276 3.78 2.75 4.79
C ALA A 276 4.06 2.39 3.33
N GLN A 277 3.58 1.23 2.91
CA GLN A 277 3.60 0.75 1.54
C GLN A 277 2.24 0.19 1.17
N SER A 278 1.60 0.79 0.17
CA SER A 278 0.33 0.31 -0.38
C SER A 278 0.55 -0.26 -1.78
N TYR A 279 -0.05 -1.42 -2.07
CA TYR A 279 0.10 -2.08 -3.36
C TYR A 279 -1.15 -1.95 -4.21
N HIS A 280 -0.94 -1.40 -5.40
CA HIS A 280 -1.94 -1.18 -6.44
C HIS A 280 -1.53 -1.83 -7.75
N ASN A 281 -2.34 -1.73 -8.77
CA ASN A 281 -2.00 -1.99 -10.16
C ASN A 281 -2.88 -1.21 -11.14
N ASN A 282 -2.33 -0.87 -12.29
CA ASN A 282 -1.06 -1.30 -12.89
C ASN A 282 -0.24 -0.08 -13.34
N GLY A 283 0.96 -0.32 -13.90
CA GLY A 283 1.71 0.76 -14.57
C GLY A 283 3.22 0.73 -14.32
N ASP A 284 3.75 -0.19 -13.50
CA ASP A 284 5.16 -0.19 -13.06
C ASP A 284 5.56 1.18 -12.52
N LEU A 285 4.85 1.66 -11.49
CA LEU A 285 5.12 2.96 -10.89
C LEU A 285 5.43 2.84 -9.40
N ILE A 286 6.37 3.68 -8.94
CA ILE A 286 6.55 4.03 -7.54
C ILE A 286 5.96 5.41 -7.35
N LEU A 287 4.87 5.51 -6.61
CA LEU A 287 4.13 6.75 -6.41
C LEU A 287 4.32 7.28 -4.99
N ARG A 288 4.36 8.61 -4.86
CA ARG A 288 4.37 9.32 -3.58
C ARG A 288 3.30 10.41 -3.50
N PRO A 289 2.90 10.81 -2.28
CA PRO A 289 2.11 12.02 -2.08
C PRO A 289 2.93 13.29 -2.41
N PRO A 290 2.33 14.48 -2.44
CA PRO A 290 0.89 14.71 -2.28
C PRO A 290 0.09 14.40 -3.55
N MET A 291 -1.24 14.23 -3.36
CA MET A 291 -2.12 13.75 -4.42
C MET A 291 -2.97 14.86 -5.08
N ILE A 292 -3.05 16.06 -4.50
CA ILE A 292 -3.89 17.17 -5.03
C ILE A 292 -3.17 18.53 -5.17
N TYR A 293 -1.91 18.61 -4.78
CA TYR A 293 -1.11 19.83 -4.91
C TYR A 293 0.35 19.52 -5.20
N ASP A 294 1.09 20.52 -5.58
CA ASP A 294 2.49 20.41 -5.98
C ASP A 294 3.46 20.37 -4.80
N ASP A 295 4.69 20.01 -5.09
CA ASP A 295 5.80 19.87 -4.16
C ASP A 295 6.19 21.16 -3.42
N ASP A 296 5.74 22.33 -3.88
CA ASP A 296 6.01 23.63 -3.25
C ASP A 296 5.48 23.74 -1.81
N ARG A 297 4.54 22.87 -1.41
CA ARG A 297 3.99 22.79 -0.05
C ARG A 297 4.57 21.66 0.80
N VAL A 298 5.43 20.85 0.23
CA VAL A 298 6.06 19.72 0.93
C VAL A 298 7.39 20.19 1.54
N PRO A 299 7.69 19.85 2.80
CA PRO A 299 9.01 20.11 3.39
C PRO A 299 10.12 19.57 2.51
N ARG A 300 11.13 20.39 2.24
CA ARG A 300 12.22 20.03 1.33
C ARG A 300 12.97 18.77 1.77
N GLU A 301 13.21 18.63 3.08
CA GLU A 301 13.84 17.44 3.64
C GLU A 301 13.03 16.16 3.43
N ASP A 302 11.71 16.26 3.41
CA ASP A 302 10.84 15.11 3.12
C ASP A 302 10.92 14.73 1.64
N LEU A 303 10.95 15.71 0.73
CA LEU A 303 11.18 15.45 -0.70
C LEU A 303 12.52 14.77 -0.96
N GLU A 304 13.59 15.29 -0.36
CA GLU A 304 14.93 14.69 -0.46
C GLU A 304 14.94 13.25 0.06
N THR A 305 14.14 12.96 1.09
CA THR A 305 13.97 11.62 1.66
C THR A 305 13.21 10.70 0.70
N TYR A 306 12.07 11.14 0.16
CA TYR A 306 11.30 10.40 -0.84
C TYR A 306 12.14 10.07 -2.07
N ASP A 307 12.84 11.06 -2.62
CA ASP A 307 13.67 10.90 -3.82
C ASP A 307 14.80 9.90 -3.62
N ALA A 308 15.44 9.92 -2.46
CA ALA A 308 16.53 9.00 -2.15
C ALA A 308 16.05 7.55 -2.01
N ILE A 309 14.90 7.32 -1.34
CA ILE A 309 14.30 5.98 -1.22
C ILE A 309 13.82 5.49 -2.58
N ALA A 310 13.11 6.32 -3.35
CA ALA A 310 12.60 5.95 -4.66
C ALA A 310 13.73 5.67 -5.68
N LYS A 311 14.82 6.44 -5.62
CA LYS A 311 16.02 6.18 -6.46
C LYS A 311 16.60 4.78 -6.19
N ARG A 312 16.58 4.33 -4.95
CA ARG A 312 16.96 2.94 -4.63
C ARG A 312 15.90 1.96 -5.06
N GLY A 313 14.62 2.32 -4.91
CA GLY A 313 13.48 1.55 -5.41
C GLY A 313 13.60 1.23 -6.90
N LYS A 314 13.93 2.21 -7.74
CA LYS A 314 14.19 2.01 -9.18
C LYS A 314 15.35 1.05 -9.49
N GLN A 315 16.30 0.84 -8.59
CA GLN A 315 17.35 -0.17 -8.76
C GLN A 315 16.86 -1.59 -8.43
N LEU A 316 15.89 -1.71 -7.54
CA LEU A 316 15.26 -2.98 -7.15
C LEU A 316 14.11 -3.35 -8.08
N LEU A 317 13.46 -2.34 -8.67
CA LEU A 317 12.34 -2.39 -9.60
C LEU A 317 12.74 -1.63 -10.89
N PRO A 318 13.62 -2.19 -11.74
CA PRO A 318 14.28 -1.44 -12.83
C PRO A 318 13.30 -0.90 -13.87
N ASP A 319 12.15 -1.55 -14.06
CA ASP A 319 11.14 -1.15 -15.05
C ASP A 319 10.16 -0.11 -14.50
N TYR A 320 10.22 0.18 -13.18
CA TYR A 320 9.32 1.12 -12.53
C TYR A 320 9.77 2.57 -12.68
N ASP A 321 8.79 3.46 -12.93
CA ASP A 321 8.98 4.90 -12.88
C ASP A 321 8.59 5.47 -11.53
N TYR A 322 9.37 6.47 -11.06
CA TYR A 322 9.05 7.21 -9.85
C TYR A 322 8.33 8.50 -10.17
N ARG A 323 7.16 8.72 -9.56
CA ARG A 323 6.32 9.91 -9.80
C ARG A 323 5.63 10.39 -8.53
N GLN A 324 5.39 11.70 -8.45
CA GLN A 324 4.36 12.26 -7.59
C GLN A 324 2.98 11.98 -8.20
N VAL A 325 1.97 11.62 -7.41
CA VAL A 325 0.62 11.32 -7.92
C VAL A 325 0.01 12.51 -8.65
N PHE A 326 0.01 13.70 -8.02
CA PHE A 326 -0.63 14.89 -8.58
C PHE A 326 -0.14 15.25 -10.00
N ARG A 327 1.18 15.24 -10.19
CA ARG A 327 1.79 15.60 -11.49
C ARG A 327 1.98 14.43 -12.43
N GLY A 328 2.21 13.25 -11.87
CA GLY A 328 2.60 12.08 -12.64
C GLY A 328 1.44 11.21 -13.12
N LEU A 329 0.26 11.37 -12.51
CA LEU A 329 -0.99 10.71 -12.92
C LEU A 329 -2.10 11.75 -13.12
N TYR A 330 -2.83 12.05 -12.05
CA TYR A 330 -3.93 13.01 -12.02
C TYR A 330 -4.22 13.43 -10.57
N PRO A 331 -4.91 14.55 -10.33
CA PRO A 331 -5.34 14.92 -8.98
C PRO A 331 -6.29 13.88 -8.38
N VAL A 332 -6.01 13.44 -7.14
CA VAL A 332 -6.82 12.46 -6.41
C VAL A 332 -7.15 13.00 -5.03
N ARG A 333 -8.43 12.99 -4.68
CA ARG A 333 -8.93 13.38 -3.35
C ARG A 333 -9.22 12.15 -2.51
N GLY A 334 -9.00 12.25 -1.19
CA GLY A 334 -9.34 11.21 -0.25
C GLY A 334 -8.55 9.91 -0.40
N GLY A 335 -7.33 9.98 -0.95
CA GLY A 335 -6.45 8.81 -1.11
C GLY A 335 -5.67 8.47 0.15
N GLU A 336 -5.37 7.19 0.32
CA GLU A 336 -4.73 6.64 1.52
C GLU A 336 -3.32 7.21 1.74
N ILE A 337 -2.43 7.18 0.73
CA ILE A 337 -1.05 7.66 0.92
C ILE A 337 -0.97 9.17 1.14
N ASP A 338 -1.95 9.95 0.66
CA ASP A 338 -2.06 11.35 0.99
C ASP A 338 -2.42 11.54 2.47
N TRP A 339 -3.37 10.74 2.98
CA TRP A 339 -3.75 10.77 4.39
C TRP A 339 -2.63 10.28 5.31
N THR A 340 -1.96 9.18 4.97
CA THR A 340 -0.85 8.66 5.79
C THR A 340 0.30 9.67 5.89
N TYR A 341 0.61 10.40 4.83
CA TYR A 341 1.63 11.44 4.87
C TYR A 341 1.12 12.73 5.49
N THR A 342 0.05 13.32 4.94
CA THR A 342 -0.41 14.66 5.37
C THR A 342 -1.14 14.64 6.71
N GLY A 343 -1.88 13.57 7.01
CA GLY A 343 -2.66 13.40 8.23
C GLY A 343 -1.91 12.70 9.37
N LEU A 344 -1.04 11.77 9.06
CA LEU A 344 -0.28 11.02 10.07
C LEU A 344 1.22 11.39 10.09
N GLY A 345 1.76 12.05 9.05
CA GLY A 345 3.18 12.38 8.95
C GLY A 345 4.08 11.16 8.73
N VAL A 346 3.56 10.12 8.09
CA VAL A 346 4.24 8.86 7.77
C VAL A 346 4.77 8.89 6.35
N PHE A 347 6.01 8.47 6.13
CA PHE A 347 6.52 8.32 4.76
C PHE A 347 5.85 7.14 4.08
N SER A 348 5.08 7.40 3.04
CA SER A 348 4.28 6.40 2.34
C SER A 348 4.57 6.36 0.85
N PHE A 349 4.57 5.15 0.29
CA PHE A 349 4.63 4.92 -1.15
C PHE A 349 3.48 4.01 -1.58
N THR A 350 3.07 4.17 -2.83
CA THR A 350 2.26 3.20 -3.56
C THR A 350 3.07 2.63 -4.71
N ASN A 351 3.06 1.31 -4.87
CA ASN A 351 3.53 0.68 -6.10
C ASN A 351 2.33 0.29 -6.96
N GLU A 352 2.27 0.84 -8.18
CA GLU A 352 1.40 0.35 -9.24
C GLU A 352 2.11 -0.82 -9.92
N ILE A 353 1.68 -2.04 -9.59
CA ILE A 353 2.43 -3.25 -9.89
C ILE A 353 2.19 -3.68 -11.32
N TRP A 354 3.26 -3.99 -12.01
CA TRP A 354 3.34 -4.67 -13.29
C TRP A 354 2.58 -3.99 -14.44
N ASP A 355 3.22 -3.96 -15.60
CA ASP A 355 2.66 -3.57 -16.88
C ASP A 355 3.44 -4.26 -18.01
N LEU A 356 2.84 -4.39 -19.16
CA LEU A 356 3.54 -4.82 -20.37
C LEU A 356 4.19 -3.61 -21.03
N LYS A 357 5.46 -3.33 -20.70
CA LYS A 357 6.23 -2.21 -21.27
C LYS A 357 7.16 -2.64 -22.40
N GLN A 358 6.73 -3.58 -23.22
CA GLN A 358 7.55 -4.11 -24.31
C GLN A 358 6.87 -3.81 -25.66
N ASP A 359 7.66 -3.33 -26.62
CA ASP A 359 7.29 -3.32 -28.03
C ASP A 359 7.43 -4.76 -28.56
N VAL A 360 6.38 -5.55 -28.40
CA VAL A 360 6.37 -6.98 -28.69
C VAL A 360 6.20 -7.22 -30.20
N ASN A 361 5.45 -6.37 -30.87
CA ASN A 361 5.18 -6.47 -32.31
C ASN A 361 6.28 -5.79 -33.16
N GLY A 362 7.18 -4.99 -32.57
CA GLY A 362 8.32 -4.35 -33.21
C GLY A 362 7.98 -3.15 -34.08
N ASP A 363 6.84 -2.47 -33.84
CA ASP A 363 6.39 -1.32 -34.63
C ASP A 363 6.88 0.03 -34.10
N GLY A 364 7.58 0.04 -32.96
CA GLY A 364 8.15 1.22 -32.29
C GLY A 364 7.16 1.96 -31.40
N LYS A 365 6.00 1.38 -31.10
CA LYS A 365 5.00 1.89 -30.17
C LYS A 365 4.81 0.93 -29.01
N GLN A 366 4.11 1.39 -27.99
CA GLN A 366 3.63 0.57 -26.88
C GLN A 366 2.12 0.79 -26.79
N ASP A 367 1.35 -0.18 -27.27
CA ASP A 367 -0.10 -0.07 -27.34
C ASP A 367 -0.80 -1.45 -27.21
N GLU A 368 -2.09 -1.49 -27.45
CA GLU A 368 -2.89 -2.71 -27.33
C GLU A 368 -2.46 -3.82 -28.31
N ALA A 369 -1.81 -3.47 -29.44
CA ALA A 369 -1.30 -4.47 -30.37
C ALA A 369 -0.14 -5.27 -29.77
N ASP A 370 0.66 -4.68 -28.89
CA ASP A 370 1.68 -5.41 -28.13
C ASP A 370 1.06 -6.41 -27.14
N TRP A 371 -0.01 -6.02 -26.46
CA TRP A 371 -0.75 -6.94 -25.61
C TRP A 371 -1.30 -8.14 -26.36
N LEU A 372 -1.83 -7.94 -27.57
CA LEU A 372 -2.29 -9.05 -28.42
C LEU A 372 -1.12 -9.92 -28.89
N ALA A 373 -0.03 -9.32 -29.35
CA ALA A 373 1.15 -10.04 -29.79
C ALA A 373 1.77 -10.86 -28.63
N TRP A 374 1.80 -10.28 -27.44
CA TRP A 374 2.26 -10.96 -26.23
C TRP A 374 1.30 -12.09 -25.82
N ASN A 375 0.00 -11.84 -25.82
CA ASN A 375 -1.01 -12.86 -25.55
C ASN A 375 -0.90 -14.05 -26.51
N ASP A 376 -0.71 -13.79 -27.81
CA ASP A 376 -0.57 -14.85 -28.81
C ASP A 376 0.71 -15.66 -28.63
N THR A 377 1.82 -15.00 -28.37
CA THR A 377 3.14 -15.64 -28.32
C THR A 377 3.45 -16.27 -26.96
N VAL A 378 2.99 -15.68 -25.87
CA VAL A 378 3.32 -16.09 -24.50
C VAL A 378 2.19 -16.88 -23.85
N LEU A 379 0.94 -16.46 -24.05
CA LEU A 379 -0.25 -17.06 -23.44
C LEU A 379 -1.06 -17.93 -24.41
N HIS A 380 -0.60 -18.09 -25.67
CA HIS A 380 -1.27 -18.87 -26.70
C HIS A 380 -2.74 -18.47 -26.91
N GLY A 381 -3.01 -17.16 -26.82
CA GLY A 381 -4.34 -16.58 -27.05
C GLY A 381 -5.31 -16.63 -25.86
N ALA A 382 -4.85 -17.08 -24.68
CA ALA A 382 -5.75 -17.40 -23.55
C ALA A 382 -6.58 -16.23 -23.01
N TRP A 383 -6.11 -14.99 -23.17
CA TRP A 383 -6.79 -13.81 -22.62
C TRP A 383 -7.69 -13.07 -23.62
N TRP A 384 -7.64 -13.43 -24.91
CA TRP A 384 -8.45 -12.83 -25.94
C TRP A 384 -9.52 -13.79 -26.47
N LYS A 385 -10.73 -13.29 -26.70
CA LYS A 385 -11.79 -13.97 -27.43
C LYS A 385 -12.07 -13.23 -28.72
N ASP A 386 -12.09 -13.96 -29.85
CA ASP A 386 -12.45 -13.39 -31.14
C ASP A 386 -13.91 -12.94 -31.13
N TRP A 387 -14.19 -11.87 -31.86
CA TRP A 387 -15.52 -11.34 -31.99
C TRP A 387 -16.49 -12.37 -32.57
N THR A 388 -17.49 -12.72 -31.78
CA THR A 388 -18.48 -13.76 -32.09
C THR A 388 -19.86 -13.16 -32.23
N PRO A 389 -20.60 -13.46 -33.33
CA PRO A 389 -21.96 -12.97 -33.48
C PRO A 389 -22.89 -13.43 -32.36
N PHE A 390 -23.70 -12.49 -31.88
CA PHE A 390 -24.72 -12.72 -30.85
C PHE A 390 -26.02 -12.01 -31.24
N ASP A 391 -27.18 -12.66 -31.03
CA ASP A 391 -28.50 -12.08 -31.26
C ASP A 391 -29.00 -11.40 -29.99
N HIS A 392 -28.69 -10.11 -29.84
CA HIS A 392 -29.10 -9.31 -28.70
C HIS A 392 -30.60 -8.97 -28.75
N PRO A 393 -31.36 -9.08 -27.63
CA PRO A 393 -32.81 -8.95 -27.68
C PRO A 393 -33.33 -7.56 -28.10
N THR A 394 -32.61 -6.50 -27.78
CA THR A 394 -32.99 -5.11 -28.12
C THR A 394 -32.16 -4.52 -29.25
N LEU A 395 -30.84 -4.77 -29.30
CA LEU A 395 -29.93 -4.21 -30.32
C LEU A 395 -29.88 -5.02 -31.62
N GLY A 396 -30.47 -6.23 -31.66
CA GLY A 396 -30.39 -7.12 -32.81
C GLY A 396 -29.04 -7.84 -32.89
N LYS A 397 -28.44 -7.89 -34.10
CA LYS A 397 -27.16 -8.60 -34.29
C LYS A 397 -25.99 -7.76 -33.84
N VAL A 398 -25.31 -8.22 -32.81
CA VAL A 398 -24.07 -7.65 -32.27
C VAL A 398 -22.93 -8.67 -32.36
N GLU A 399 -21.71 -8.27 -32.05
CA GLU A 399 -20.58 -9.16 -31.84
C GLU A 399 -20.02 -8.94 -30.43
N ILE A 400 -19.75 -10.04 -29.69
CA ILE A 400 -19.15 -10.04 -28.35
C ILE A 400 -17.73 -10.61 -28.46
N GLY A 401 -16.75 -9.96 -27.82
CA GLY A 401 -15.35 -10.37 -27.85
C GLY A 401 -14.42 -9.43 -27.10
N GLY A 402 -13.13 -9.67 -27.23
CA GLY A 402 -12.12 -8.84 -26.56
C GLY A 402 -11.47 -9.52 -25.35
N TRP A 403 -10.94 -8.72 -24.45
CA TRP A 403 -10.13 -9.16 -23.33
C TRP A 403 -10.93 -9.87 -22.21
N SER A 404 -10.33 -10.85 -21.59
CA SER A 404 -10.81 -11.44 -20.33
C SER A 404 -10.47 -10.53 -19.14
N LYS A 405 -11.15 -10.74 -17.99
CA LYS A 405 -10.86 -10.00 -16.75
C LYS A 405 -9.41 -10.12 -16.25
N TRP A 406 -8.69 -11.13 -16.69
CA TRP A 406 -7.29 -11.38 -16.29
C TRP A 406 -6.27 -10.59 -17.10
N ALA A 407 -6.70 -9.96 -18.20
CA ALA A 407 -5.82 -9.22 -19.10
C ALA A 407 -5.54 -7.79 -18.63
N LEU A 408 -4.52 -7.19 -19.21
CA LEU A 408 -4.18 -5.75 -19.15
C LEU A 408 -3.73 -5.20 -17.79
N ARG A 409 -4.01 -5.87 -16.69
CA ARG A 409 -3.77 -5.29 -15.34
C ARG A 409 -2.98 -6.18 -14.39
N ILE A 410 -3.02 -7.49 -14.55
CA ILE A 410 -2.39 -8.43 -13.63
C ILE A 410 -1.47 -9.40 -14.38
N PRO A 411 -0.29 -9.75 -13.83
CA PRO A 411 0.59 -10.72 -14.46
C PRO A 411 -0.01 -12.13 -14.43
N PRO A 412 0.34 -13.00 -15.39
CA PRO A 412 0.04 -14.41 -15.27
C PRO A 412 0.63 -15.01 -13.99
N ALA A 413 -0.06 -15.99 -13.42
CA ALA A 413 0.31 -16.58 -12.13
C ALA A 413 1.77 -17.07 -12.05
N TRP A 414 2.32 -17.58 -13.14
CA TRP A 414 3.73 -18.04 -13.19
C TRP A 414 4.77 -16.91 -13.07
N MET A 415 4.38 -15.63 -13.24
CA MET A 415 5.25 -14.46 -13.01
C MET A 415 5.20 -13.96 -11.56
N LEU A 416 4.21 -14.39 -10.76
CA LEU A 416 3.96 -13.83 -9.42
C LEU A 416 5.18 -13.90 -8.51
N ALA A 417 5.91 -15.00 -8.51
CA ALA A 417 7.05 -15.16 -7.61
C ALA A 417 8.12 -14.06 -7.80
N ASP A 418 8.47 -13.70 -9.05
CA ASP A 418 9.42 -12.62 -9.34
C ASP A 418 8.84 -11.25 -8.99
N VAL A 419 7.59 -10.99 -9.38
CA VAL A 419 6.90 -9.72 -9.09
C VAL A 419 6.80 -9.50 -7.58
N CYS A 420 6.40 -10.52 -6.82
CA CYS A 420 6.32 -10.47 -5.36
C CYS A 420 7.69 -10.22 -4.73
N HIS A 421 8.72 -10.95 -5.17
CA HIS A 421 10.08 -10.83 -4.61
C HIS A 421 10.63 -9.42 -4.78
N ARG A 422 10.53 -8.84 -5.97
CA ARG A 422 11.05 -7.50 -6.28
C ARG A 422 10.35 -6.42 -5.46
N ASN A 423 9.01 -6.44 -5.42
CA ASN A 423 8.22 -5.48 -4.66
C ASN A 423 8.44 -5.61 -3.14
N ALA A 424 8.45 -6.84 -2.61
CA ALA A 424 8.79 -7.11 -1.21
C ALA A 424 10.19 -6.58 -0.85
N THR A 425 11.18 -6.78 -1.73
CA THR A 425 12.56 -6.30 -1.51
C THR A 425 12.61 -4.78 -1.41
N PHE A 426 11.87 -4.03 -2.24
CA PHE A 426 11.78 -2.58 -2.10
C PHE A 426 11.13 -2.17 -0.77
N THR A 427 10.04 -2.81 -0.39
CA THR A 427 9.35 -2.56 0.88
C THR A 427 10.24 -2.82 2.09
N LEU A 428 11.01 -3.91 2.07
CA LEU A 428 11.96 -4.23 3.15
C LEU A 428 13.13 -3.25 3.20
N PHE A 429 13.60 -2.76 2.05
CA PHE A 429 14.57 -1.66 2.02
C PHE A 429 13.98 -0.38 2.64
N HIS A 430 12.72 -0.03 2.33
CA HIS A 430 12.04 1.11 2.94
C HIS A 430 11.90 0.93 4.46
N ALA A 431 11.56 -0.27 4.92
CA ALA A 431 11.51 -0.61 6.35
C ALA A 431 12.89 -0.48 7.04
N ASP A 432 13.96 -0.88 6.37
CA ASP A 432 15.33 -0.73 6.90
C ASP A 432 15.75 0.75 6.99
N ALA A 433 15.30 1.56 6.06
CA ALA A 433 15.58 3.01 6.05
C ALA A 433 14.95 3.77 7.22
N MET A 434 13.95 3.23 7.92
CA MET A 434 13.32 3.87 9.08
C MET A 434 14.35 4.24 10.16
N ALA A 435 14.03 5.26 10.94
CA ALA A 435 14.89 5.73 12.03
C ALA A 435 15.32 4.59 12.97
N ARG A 436 16.59 4.62 13.40
CA ARG A 436 17.17 3.71 14.37
C ARG A 436 18.04 4.52 15.32
N VAL A 437 17.46 4.95 16.43
CA VAL A 437 18.17 5.82 17.38
C VAL A 437 18.92 4.99 18.41
N GLU A 438 20.19 5.30 18.57
CA GLU A 438 21.10 4.71 19.53
C GLU A 438 21.63 5.79 20.48
N ILE A 439 21.81 5.44 21.75
CA ILE A 439 22.52 6.28 22.70
C ILE A 439 24.00 5.92 22.61
N GLY A 440 24.76 6.75 21.91
CA GLY A 440 26.18 6.57 21.64
C GLY A 440 27.08 6.91 22.80
N GLU A 441 28.03 7.80 22.60
CA GLU A 441 28.99 8.25 23.62
C GLU A 441 28.26 8.96 24.77
N ALA A 442 28.66 8.67 26.01
CA ALA A 442 28.27 9.38 27.22
C ALA A 442 29.53 9.84 27.96
N LYS A 443 29.70 11.17 28.04
CA LYS A 443 30.84 11.78 28.75
C LYS A 443 30.36 12.38 30.07
N VAL A 444 31.01 11.98 31.14
CA VAL A 444 30.76 12.50 32.49
C VAL A 444 31.96 13.35 32.93
N THR A 445 31.70 14.60 33.33
CA THR A 445 32.69 15.51 33.89
C THR A 445 32.28 15.88 35.32
N VAL A 446 33.17 15.69 36.30
CA VAL A 446 32.94 16.04 37.71
C VAL A 446 33.25 17.51 37.92
N GLU A 447 32.28 18.27 38.45
CA GLU A 447 32.39 19.70 38.75
C GLU A 447 31.98 19.95 40.21
N GLY A 448 32.92 19.77 41.14
CA GLY A 448 32.65 19.86 42.58
C GLY A 448 31.66 18.78 43.05
N THR A 449 30.49 19.19 43.56
CA THR A 449 29.41 18.29 44.00
C THR A 449 28.47 17.87 42.89
N THR A 450 28.66 18.42 41.68
CA THR A 450 27.81 18.13 40.51
C THR A 450 28.56 17.34 39.43
N ARG A 451 27.83 16.73 38.55
CA ARG A 451 28.33 16.05 37.35
C ARG A 451 27.62 16.59 36.13
N ARG A 452 28.41 16.88 35.11
CA ARG A 452 27.91 17.20 33.76
C ARG A 452 27.91 15.93 32.94
N VAL A 453 26.74 15.51 32.51
CA VAL A 453 26.53 14.29 31.69
C VAL A 453 26.15 14.72 30.28
N ARG A 454 27.03 14.52 29.32
CA ARG A 454 26.78 14.83 27.91
C ARG A 454 26.60 13.50 27.17
N VAL A 455 25.53 13.40 26.36
CA VAL A 455 25.13 12.16 25.69
C VAL A 455 24.82 12.41 24.23
N ALA A 456 25.33 11.54 23.34
CA ALA A 456 25.00 11.52 21.92
C ALA A 456 23.77 10.66 21.66
N LEU A 457 22.77 11.21 20.99
CA LEU A 457 21.68 10.46 20.37
C LEU A 457 21.97 10.38 18.87
N HIS A 458 22.31 9.21 18.39
CA HIS A 458 22.65 8.97 16.99
C HIS A 458 21.52 8.22 16.29
N ASN A 459 21.02 8.77 15.18
CA ASN A 459 20.10 8.06 14.30
C ASN A 459 20.90 7.38 13.17
N ALA A 460 21.06 6.07 13.26
CA ALA A 460 21.75 5.26 12.25
C ALA A 460 20.83 4.89 11.05
N GLY A 461 19.53 5.17 11.14
CA GLY A 461 18.59 5.04 10.03
C GLY A 461 18.66 6.23 9.08
N PHE A 462 18.11 6.06 7.89
CA PHE A 462 18.08 7.12 6.87
C PHE A 462 16.92 8.11 7.07
N LEU A 463 15.75 7.64 7.51
CA LEU A 463 14.61 8.48 7.80
C LEU A 463 14.81 9.24 9.13
N PRO A 464 14.27 10.47 9.26
CA PRO A 464 14.23 11.18 10.53
C PRO A 464 13.27 10.50 11.52
N THR A 465 13.40 10.80 12.81
CA THR A 465 12.45 10.31 13.84
C THR A 465 11.06 10.95 13.70
N VAL A 466 10.99 12.14 13.13
CA VAL A 466 9.75 12.88 12.84
C VAL A 466 9.91 13.49 11.45
N SER A 467 8.94 13.30 10.54
CA SER A 467 8.97 13.93 9.23
C SER A 467 8.77 15.44 9.32
N GLY A 468 9.26 16.19 8.32
CA GLY A 468 9.04 17.62 8.24
C GLY A 468 7.54 17.98 8.19
N GLN A 469 6.73 17.16 7.53
CA GLN A 469 5.28 17.29 7.54
C GLN A 469 4.69 17.17 8.96
N ALA A 470 5.10 16.16 9.71
CA ALA A 470 4.63 15.97 11.08
C ALA A 470 5.06 17.12 12.01
N GLU A 471 6.27 17.64 11.83
CA GLU A 471 6.78 18.77 12.60
C GLU A 471 5.99 20.07 12.30
N GLN A 472 5.75 20.38 11.03
CA GLN A 472 4.98 21.57 10.60
C GLN A 472 3.51 21.50 11.03
N ALA A 473 2.88 20.34 10.87
CA ALA A 473 1.47 20.12 11.22
C ALA A 473 1.25 19.76 12.71
N LYS A 474 2.33 19.61 13.49
CA LYS A 474 2.32 19.21 14.92
C LYS A 474 1.61 17.87 15.14
N ILE A 475 1.90 16.91 14.30
CA ILE A 475 1.34 15.56 14.35
C ILE A 475 2.21 14.68 15.26
N GLY A 476 1.55 13.94 16.16
CA GLY A 476 2.19 12.98 17.05
C GLY A 476 2.78 13.61 18.32
N ALA A 477 3.48 12.80 19.10
CA ALA A 477 4.14 13.21 20.32
C ALA A 477 5.61 13.61 20.05
N PRO A 478 6.16 14.59 20.80
CA PRO A 478 7.56 14.95 20.68
C PRO A 478 8.47 13.80 21.17
N ASP A 479 9.64 13.70 20.57
CA ASP A 479 10.71 12.83 21.05
C ASP A 479 11.18 13.26 22.43
N ILE A 480 11.43 12.30 23.32
CA ILE A 480 11.76 12.59 24.72
C ILE A 480 13.03 11.85 25.13
N ALA A 481 13.94 12.57 25.76
CA ALA A 481 15.07 12.00 26.49
C ALA A 481 14.94 12.25 27.99
N THR A 482 15.18 11.22 28.81
CA THR A 482 15.17 11.31 30.28
C THR A 482 16.48 10.82 30.88
N ILE A 483 16.81 11.32 32.06
CA ILE A 483 17.88 10.78 32.92
C ILE A 483 17.33 10.51 34.30
N GLU A 484 17.51 9.30 34.79
CA GLU A 484 16.99 8.85 36.09
C GLU A 484 18.06 8.02 36.84
N GLY A 485 18.03 8.03 38.18
CA GLY A 485 18.91 7.24 39.01
C GLY A 485 18.55 7.35 40.48
N THR A 486 18.93 6.37 41.29
CA THR A 486 18.68 6.37 42.75
C THR A 486 19.44 7.52 43.42
N GLY A 487 18.72 8.41 44.10
CA GLY A 487 19.32 9.58 44.75
C GLY A 487 19.84 10.66 43.79
N LEU A 488 19.53 10.55 42.48
CA LEU A 488 19.90 11.52 41.49
C LEU A 488 18.97 12.74 41.53
N ARG A 489 19.56 13.94 41.63
CA ARG A 489 18.83 15.19 41.48
C ARG A 489 19.30 15.89 40.21
N VAL A 490 18.43 16.05 39.22
CA VAL A 490 18.70 16.81 38.00
C VAL A 490 18.55 18.31 38.32
N ILE A 491 19.61 19.07 38.08
CA ILE A 491 19.69 20.50 38.36
C ILE A 491 19.35 21.31 37.12
N ALA A 492 19.94 20.95 35.96
CA ALA A 492 19.75 21.62 34.71
C ALA A 492 19.86 20.61 33.53
N ALA A 493 19.35 20.98 32.39
CA ALA A 493 19.53 20.26 31.15
C ALA A 493 19.58 21.23 29.96
N GLY A 494 20.10 20.75 28.87
CA GLY A 494 20.11 21.51 27.62
C GLY A 494 20.42 20.68 26.38
N ARG A 495 20.14 21.25 25.23
CA ARG A 495 20.54 20.74 23.92
C ARG A 495 21.87 21.38 23.55
N VAL A 496 22.81 20.59 23.08
CA VAL A 496 24.13 21.08 22.69
C VAL A 496 24.14 21.29 21.18
N ASP A 497 24.60 22.47 20.75
CA ASP A 497 24.69 22.82 19.34
C ASP A 497 25.74 21.94 18.61
N ALA A 498 25.70 21.95 17.27
CA ALA A 498 26.59 21.14 16.44
C ALA A 498 28.09 21.42 16.65
N ASP A 499 28.45 22.63 17.09
CA ASP A 499 29.83 22.99 17.44
C ASP A 499 30.30 22.42 18.78
N GLY A 500 29.37 21.84 19.57
CA GLY A 500 29.65 21.29 20.89
C GLY A 500 29.89 22.34 22.00
N ILE A 501 29.71 23.63 21.72
CA ILE A 501 30.08 24.75 22.58
C ILE A 501 28.85 25.34 23.29
N ARG A 502 27.81 25.63 22.54
CA ARG A 502 26.61 26.25 23.08
C ARG A 502 25.65 25.21 23.61
N VAL A 503 25.01 25.53 24.72
CA VAL A 503 23.95 24.73 25.32
C VAL A 503 22.69 25.58 25.40
N THR A 504 21.67 25.20 24.63
CA THR A 504 20.33 25.79 24.73
C THR A 504 19.63 25.20 25.94
N PRO A 505 19.37 25.96 27.02
CA PRO A 505 18.85 25.41 28.25
C PRO A 505 17.40 24.96 28.14
N VAL A 506 17.07 23.88 28.84
CA VAL A 506 15.69 23.42 29.08
C VAL A 506 15.22 24.04 30.40
N LEU A 507 14.27 24.98 30.30
CA LEU A 507 13.85 25.80 31.46
C LEU A 507 12.84 25.10 32.37
N TYR A 508 12.18 24.02 31.90
CA TYR A 508 11.16 23.33 32.66
C TYR A 508 11.39 21.81 32.65
N ARG A 509 11.25 21.15 33.80
CA ARG A 509 11.44 19.71 33.96
C ARG A 509 12.75 19.18 33.35
N PRO A 510 13.93 19.61 33.84
CA PRO A 510 15.19 19.28 33.18
C PRO A 510 15.52 17.78 33.14
N ALA A 511 14.87 16.94 33.98
CA ALA A 511 15.02 15.49 33.90
C ALA A 511 14.38 14.89 32.63
N ARG A 512 13.49 15.64 31.93
CA ARG A 512 12.75 15.25 30.72
C ARG A 512 12.95 16.30 29.63
N VAL A 513 13.83 16.02 28.71
CA VAL A 513 14.16 16.92 27.60
C VAL A 513 13.36 16.56 26.37
N GLU A 514 12.65 17.52 25.81
CA GLU A 514 12.09 17.39 24.47
C GLU A 514 13.22 17.52 23.46
N VAL A 515 13.40 16.47 22.66
CA VAL A 515 14.44 16.39 21.64
C VAL A 515 13.84 16.88 20.32
N PRO A 516 14.51 17.74 19.58
CA PRO A 516 14.12 18.01 18.20
C PRO A 516 14.25 16.72 17.38
N THR A 517 13.60 16.68 16.21
CA THR A 517 13.74 15.54 15.32
C THR A 517 15.21 15.14 15.15
N VAL A 518 15.52 13.86 15.31
CA VAL A 518 16.87 13.35 15.03
C VAL A 518 16.88 12.95 13.55
N LYS A 519 17.49 13.81 12.72
CA LYS A 519 17.58 13.59 11.27
C LYS A 519 18.30 12.29 10.97
N GLY A 520 18.01 11.70 9.80
CA GLY A 520 18.68 10.48 9.38
C GLY A 520 20.21 10.66 9.31
N LEU A 521 20.94 9.63 9.69
CA LEU A 521 22.42 9.59 9.69
C LEU A 521 23.06 10.77 10.46
N SER A 522 22.36 11.29 11.47
CA SER A 522 22.84 12.44 12.25
C SER A 522 22.87 12.18 13.74
N THR A 523 23.48 13.11 14.49
CA THR A 523 23.63 13.05 15.94
C THR A 523 23.15 14.33 16.59
N VAL A 524 22.33 14.21 17.63
CA VAL A 524 21.92 15.29 18.52
C VAL A 524 22.58 15.06 19.87
N TRP A 525 23.14 16.14 20.46
CA TRP A 525 23.79 16.08 21.75
C TRP A 525 22.90 16.70 22.83
N LEU A 526 22.79 15.99 23.95
CA LEU A 526 22.10 16.46 25.15
C LEU A 526 23.08 16.56 26.30
N GLU A 527 22.81 17.49 27.22
CA GLU A 527 23.61 17.70 28.40
C GLU A 527 22.72 17.82 29.63
N TRP A 528 23.07 17.13 30.70
CA TRP A 528 22.47 17.27 32.02
C TRP A 528 23.51 17.66 33.04
N VAL A 529 23.13 18.54 33.98
CA VAL A 529 23.86 18.80 35.21
C VAL A 529 23.11 18.14 36.35
N VAL A 530 23.76 17.20 37.04
CA VAL A 530 23.14 16.38 38.07
C VAL A 530 23.95 16.41 39.37
N ALA A 531 23.27 16.25 40.49
CA ALA A 531 23.89 15.95 41.81
C ALA A 531 23.52 14.53 42.19
N GLY A 532 24.52 13.78 42.71
CA GLY A 532 24.40 12.35 43.05
C GLY A 532 25.55 11.55 42.44
N THR A 533 25.69 10.31 42.85
CA THR A 533 26.70 9.35 42.37
C THR A 533 26.04 8.02 42.06
N GLY A 534 26.77 7.09 41.47
CA GLY A 534 26.26 5.77 41.12
C GLY A 534 25.83 5.71 39.65
N ASP A 535 24.89 4.85 39.33
CA ASP A 535 24.43 4.63 37.96
C ASP A 535 23.19 5.48 37.66
N ALA A 536 23.22 6.16 36.53
CA ALA A 536 22.08 6.85 35.94
C ALA A 536 21.66 6.12 34.66
N VAL A 537 20.38 6.05 34.41
CA VAL A 537 19.81 5.51 33.16
C VAL A 537 19.35 6.66 32.28
N VAL A 538 19.95 6.78 31.11
CA VAL A 538 19.46 7.66 30.07
C VAL A 538 18.54 6.86 29.17
N THR A 539 17.34 7.38 28.94
CA THR A 539 16.36 6.76 28.02
C THR A 539 15.94 7.79 26.97
N PHE A 540 15.94 7.37 25.73
CA PHE A 540 15.32 8.09 24.60
C PHE A 540 14.07 7.33 24.17
N ARG A 541 13.00 8.07 23.87
CA ARG A 541 11.76 7.53 23.28
C ARG A 541 11.27 8.45 22.18
N SER A 542 11.06 7.86 21.03
CA SER A 542 10.41 8.45 19.88
C SER A 542 9.22 7.58 19.47
N GLN A 543 8.13 8.20 19.12
CA GLN A 543 6.93 7.49 18.66
C GLN A 543 7.21 6.66 17.43
N ARG A 544 8.06 7.16 16.51
CA ARG A 544 8.40 6.52 15.22
C ARG A 544 9.88 6.15 15.08
N GLY A 545 10.71 6.62 15.95
CA GLY A 545 12.15 6.29 15.99
C GLY A 545 12.51 5.17 16.96
N GLY A 546 11.51 4.63 17.66
CA GLY A 546 11.71 3.59 18.67
C GLY A 546 12.26 4.13 20.00
N ALA A 547 12.83 3.23 20.80
CA ALA A 547 13.41 3.56 22.11
C ALA A 547 14.84 3.06 22.25
N ALA A 548 15.67 3.83 22.98
CA ALA A 548 17.03 3.45 23.34
C ALA A 548 17.29 3.71 24.81
N ARG A 549 18.13 2.89 25.46
CA ARG A 549 18.51 3.02 26.87
C ARG A 549 20.00 2.81 27.04
N LYS A 550 20.59 3.58 27.97
CA LYS A 550 22.01 3.43 28.35
C LYS A 550 22.22 3.72 29.82
N VAL A 551 22.96 2.85 30.46
CA VAL A 551 23.46 3.11 31.83
C VAL A 551 24.72 3.96 31.73
N VAL A 552 24.75 5.06 32.50
CA VAL A 552 25.87 6.00 32.60
C VAL A 552 26.33 6.04 34.03
N ARG A 553 27.61 5.69 34.27
CA ARG A 553 28.19 5.71 35.61
C ARG A 553 28.62 7.13 35.99
N LEU A 554 28.05 7.64 37.07
CA LEU A 554 28.39 8.93 37.70
C LEU A 554 29.46 8.66 38.78
N GLN A 555 30.70 8.78 38.43
CA GLN A 555 31.81 8.55 39.35
C GLN A 555 31.95 9.66 40.38
#